data_8fbba7b35467cf7c6a2d505702713d4c
#
_entry.id   8fbba7b35467cf7c6a2d505702713d4c
#
_cell.length_a   1.000
_cell.length_b   1.000
_cell.length_c   1.000
_cell.angle_alpha   90.00
_cell.angle_beta   90.00
_cell.angle_gamma   90.00
#
_symmetry.space_group_name_H-M   'P 1'
#
loop_
_entity.id
_entity.type
_entity.pdbx_description
1 polymer ?
#
loop_
_entity_poly.entity_id
_entity_poly.type
_entity_poly.pdbx_seq_one_letter_code
_entity_poly.pdbx_strand_id
1 'polypeptide(L)'
;MNFIAQRPEHWNSIVGQERAVRLLSCILKTERFMPRGYLFQGPVGVGKTTTAYLLARALMCTGNDPLGCGKCSSCTFIDKAGDIERGLNLASDFMEVDAASNSGVEHARNLMDVMNSPPSAMSKRRIIIIDEAHQLTKEAWDVYLKPTEAKDTTSIFIFVSNQVEGIPPSIISRLTPLYFERVHTDLVFGLLVNLANQNNLQYEHEALRHIAVKSKGIVRDGVKWLGMVASMGNITVSLVKDALNDTLEDLCVKCYESIIEDNQVDAVKWVDEAGRNYSTSKVIEVLFSIYARTPWAEPGTVHHKISLRLPNVAAVDAVFIKWLSNTNLPADALPLVVYELLNSSAAPVGVGTRPSKKSDNSLIEPEDFDKFLNG
;
A
#
# COMPACT_ATOMS: atom_id res chain seq x y z
N MET A 1 16.21 11.50 -14.61
CA MET A 1 16.71 10.76 -13.43
C MET A 1 15.68 9.70 -13.05
N ASN A 2 16.09 8.44 -12.93
CA ASN A 2 15.15 7.37 -12.63
C ASN A 2 15.31 6.93 -11.17
N PHE A 3 14.70 7.67 -10.24
CA PHE A 3 14.73 7.37 -8.79
C PHE A 3 14.04 6.04 -8.45
N ILE A 4 13.19 5.54 -9.33
CA ILE A 4 12.42 4.30 -9.14
C ILE A 4 13.29 3.06 -9.39
N ALA A 5 14.35 3.19 -10.18
CA ALA A 5 15.21 2.07 -10.55
C ALA A 5 16.23 1.67 -9.48
N GLN A 6 16.50 2.53 -8.49
CA GLN A 6 17.45 2.21 -7.43
C GLN A 6 16.74 1.54 -6.26
N ARG A 7 16.64 0.22 -6.29
CA ARG A 7 16.23 -0.55 -5.10
C ARG A 7 17.28 -0.40 -4.01
N PRO A 8 16.88 -0.30 -2.73
CA PRO A 8 17.82 -0.32 -1.61
C PRO A 8 18.73 -1.55 -1.65
N GLU A 9 20.03 -1.34 -1.59
CA GLU A 9 21.03 -2.42 -1.57
C GLU A 9 21.36 -2.91 -0.15
N HIS A 10 20.90 -2.19 0.88
CA HIS A 10 21.20 -2.48 2.28
C HIS A 10 19.93 -2.58 3.12
N TRP A 11 19.96 -3.49 4.11
CA TRP A 11 18.86 -3.68 5.05
C TRP A 11 18.49 -2.41 5.83
N ASN A 12 19.48 -1.58 6.15
CA ASN A 12 19.29 -0.30 6.85
C ASN A 12 18.59 0.77 5.99
N SER A 13 18.48 0.55 4.69
CA SER A 13 17.79 1.45 3.76
C SER A 13 16.29 1.12 3.61
N ILE A 14 15.83 0.05 4.23
CA ILE A 14 14.40 -0.27 4.32
C ILE A 14 13.78 0.58 5.41
N VAL A 15 12.87 1.45 5.03
CA VAL A 15 12.26 2.45 5.93
C VAL A 15 10.92 1.93 6.46
N GLY A 16 10.71 2.03 7.78
CA GLY A 16 9.42 1.78 8.45
C GLY A 16 9.01 0.32 8.53
N GLN A 17 9.93 -0.64 8.30
CA GLN A 17 9.66 -2.08 8.38
C GLN A 17 10.58 -2.78 9.39
N GLU A 18 10.85 -2.13 10.52
CA GLU A 18 11.86 -2.57 11.50
C GLU A 18 11.59 -3.96 12.03
N ARG A 19 10.31 -4.32 12.22
CA ARG A 19 9.90 -5.63 12.74
C ARG A 19 10.24 -6.75 11.75
N ALA A 20 9.92 -6.57 10.46
CA ALA A 20 10.20 -7.54 9.41
C ALA A 20 11.72 -7.67 9.19
N VAL A 21 12.44 -6.55 9.11
CA VAL A 21 13.90 -6.50 8.94
C VAL A 21 14.62 -7.18 10.12
N ARG A 22 14.19 -6.91 11.36
CA ARG A 22 14.76 -7.53 12.55
C ARG A 22 14.58 -9.05 12.55
N LEU A 23 13.36 -9.53 12.26
CA LEU A 23 13.06 -10.97 12.22
C LEU A 23 13.92 -11.68 11.16
N LEU A 24 13.96 -11.13 9.93
CA LEU A 24 14.77 -11.68 8.85
C LEU A 24 16.26 -11.69 9.20
N SER A 25 16.77 -10.59 9.76
CA SER A 25 18.17 -10.51 10.21
C SER A 25 18.52 -11.54 11.27
N CYS A 26 17.61 -11.82 12.22
CA CYS A 26 17.81 -12.86 13.21
C CYS A 26 17.85 -14.27 12.58
N ILE A 27 16.91 -14.56 11.67
CA ILE A 27 16.87 -15.85 10.95
C ILE A 27 18.16 -16.07 10.17
N LEU A 28 18.63 -15.07 9.41
CA LEU A 28 19.81 -15.13 8.58
C LEU A 28 21.12 -15.31 9.41
N LYS A 29 21.21 -14.67 10.59
CA LYS A 29 22.39 -14.76 11.46
C LYS A 29 22.49 -16.06 12.25
N THR A 30 21.34 -16.66 12.59
CA THR A 30 21.35 -17.86 13.44
C THR A 30 21.47 -19.15 12.64
N GLU A 31 21.03 -19.18 11.39
CA GLU A 31 20.97 -20.35 10.49
C GLU A 31 20.32 -21.63 11.09
N ARG A 32 19.94 -21.61 12.39
CA ARG A 32 19.40 -22.76 13.12
C ARG A 32 17.99 -23.14 12.68
N PHE A 33 17.24 -22.17 12.21
CA PHE A 33 15.87 -22.36 11.76
C PHE A 33 15.66 -21.54 10.49
N MET A 34 15.84 -22.16 9.35
CA MET A 34 15.65 -21.52 8.05
C MET A 34 14.30 -21.97 7.46
N PRO A 35 13.29 -21.10 7.43
CA PRO A 35 12.02 -21.40 6.78
C PRO A 35 12.22 -21.67 5.28
N ARG A 36 11.46 -22.60 4.75
CA ARG A 36 11.47 -22.86 3.31
C ARG A 36 10.55 -21.95 2.53
N GLY A 37 9.58 -21.35 3.20
CA GLY A 37 8.63 -20.42 2.60
C GLY A 37 8.39 -19.21 3.48
N TYR A 38 8.35 -18.06 2.85
CA TYR A 38 8.02 -16.78 3.47
C TYR A 38 6.78 -16.21 2.80
N LEU A 39 5.93 -15.53 3.58
CA LEU A 39 4.79 -14.81 3.07
C LEU A 39 4.89 -13.33 3.48
N PHE A 40 5.13 -12.45 2.52
CA PHE A 40 5.22 -11.01 2.72
C PHE A 40 3.87 -10.39 2.43
N GLN A 41 3.20 -9.90 3.46
CA GLN A 41 1.85 -9.35 3.39
C GLN A 41 1.83 -7.87 3.70
N GLY A 42 0.98 -7.10 3.02
CA GLY A 42 0.75 -5.69 3.32
C GLY A 42 0.46 -4.84 2.09
N PRO A 43 0.16 -3.55 2.26
CA PRO A 43 -0.21 -2.66 1.17
C PRO A 43 0.81 -2.60 0.03
N VAL A 44 0.35 -2.19 -1.14
CA VAL A 44 1.23 -1.99 -2.32
C VAL A 44 2.22 -0.85 -2.04
N GLY A 45 3.47 -0.98 -2.53
CA GLY A 45 4.45 0.11 -2.50
C GLY A 45 5.12 0.41 -1.15
N VAL A 46 4.98 -0.45 -0.13
CA VAL A 46 5.57 -0.30 1.21
C VAL A 46 6.94 -0.98 1.37
N GLY A 47 7.47 -1.63 0.32
CA GLY A 47 8.81 -2.23 0.33
C GLY A 47 8.86 -3.76 0.40
N LYS A 48 7.73 -4.49 0.23
CA LYS A 48 7.68 -5.96 0.25
C LYS A 48 8.65 -6.60 -0.74
N THR A 49 8.48 -6.33 -2.03
CA THR A 49 9.32 -6.90 -3.10
C THR A 49 10.78 -6.49 -2.95
N THR A 50 11.06 -5.26 -2.54
CA THR A 50 12.42 -4.79 -2.23
C THR A 50 13.06 -5.61 -1.11
N THR A 51 12.33 -5.88 -0.02
CA THR A 51 12.82 -6.72 1.08
C THR A 51 12.99 -8.18 0.63
N ALA A 52 12.14 -8.69 -0.29
CA ALA A 52 12.29 -10.02 -0.87
C ALA A 52 13.60 -10.16 -1.65
N TYR A 53 14.00 -9.15 -2.40
CA TYR A 53 15.29 -9.12 -3.10
C TYR A 53 16.48 -9.09 -2.13
N LEU A 54 16.42 -8.30 -1.05
CA LEU A 54 17.46 -8.31 -0.02
C LEU A 54 17.57 -9.68 0.68
N LEU A 55 16.44 -10.32 0.94
CA LEU A 55 16.41 -11.68 1.48
C LEU A 55 17.03 -12.68 0.51
N ALA A 56 16.65 -12.63 -0.77
CA ALA A 56 17.21 -13.48 -1.81
C ALA A 56 18.74 -13.31 -1.91
N ARG A 57 19.21 -12.05 -1.93
CA ARG A 57 20.65 -11.72 -1.94
C ARG A 57 21.39 -12.33 -0.75
N ALA A 58 20.83 -12.22 0.44
CA ALA A 58 21.42 -12.79 1.65
C ALA A 58 21.47 -14.33 1.60
N LEU A 59 20.37 -14.97 1.19
CA LEU A 59 20.23 -16.42 1.11
C LEU A 59 21.13 -17.07 0.05
N MET A 60 21.36 -16.39 -1.07
CA MET A 60 22.22 -16.88 -2.17
C MET A 60 23.69 -16.52 -1.98
N CYS A 61 24.01 -15.62 -1.05
CA CYS A 61 25.36 -15.10 -0.86
C CYS A 61 26.36 -16.22 -0.54
N THR A 62 27.46 -16.28 -1.29
CA THR A 62 28.58 -17.22 -1.07
C THR A 62 29.69 -16.62 -0.21
N GLY A 63 29.61 -15.33 0.14
CA GLY A 63 30.51 -14.67 1.09
C GLY A 63 30.20 -14.97 2.55
N ASN A 64 30.97 -14.35 3.46
CA ASN A 64 30.89 -14.59 4.89
C ASN A 64 29.89 -13.66 5.63
N ASP A 65 29.21 -12.75 4.93
CA ASP A 65 28.21 -11.87 5.54
C ASP A 65 26.83 -12.54 5.46
N PRO A 66 26.19 -12.87 6.59
CA PRO A 66 24.87 -13.47 6.60
C PRO A 66 23.77 -12.57 6.02
N LEU A 67 24.00 -11.26 5.94
CA LEU A 67 23.07 -10.29 5.37
C LEU A 67 23.31 -10.00 3.89
N GLY A 68 24.29 -10.69 3.27
CA GLY A 68 24.65 -10.51 1.87
C GLY A 68 25.85 -9.56 1.70
N CYS A 69 26.98 -10.10 1.24
CA CYS A 69 28.24 -9.36 1.20
C CYS A 69 28.32 -8.23 0.16
N GLY A 70 27.36 -8.16 -0.78
CA GLY A 70 27.32 -7.16 -1.87
C GLY A 70 28.42 -7.27 -2.93
N LYS A 71 29.34 -8.25 -2.83
CA LYS A 71 30.55 -8.34 -3.68
C LYS A 71 30.68 -9.64 -4.45
N CYS A 72 30.09 -10.74 -3.97
CA CYS A 72 30.16 -12.04 -4.67
C CYS A 72 29.24 -12.03 -5.92
N SER A 73 29.45 -13.00 -6.81
CA SER A 73 28.69 -13.12 -8.06
C SER A 73 27.19 -13.17 -7.84
N SER A 74 26.72 -13.90 -6.81
CA SER A 74 25.29 -13.98 -6.48
C SER A 74 24.72 -12.63 -6.04
N CYS A 75 25.42 -11.88 -5.17
CA CYS A 75 24.97 -10.56 -4.72
C CYS A 75 24.88 -9.57 -5.88
N THR A 76 25.96 -9.46 -6.67
CA THR A 76 26.00 -8.55 -7.83
C THR A 76 25.00 -8.94 -8.93
N PHE A 77 24.67 -10.22 -9.04
CA PHE A 77 23.61 -10.68 -9.93
C PHE A 77 22.24 -10.23 -9.48
N ILE A 78 21.91 -10.42 -8.19
CA ILE A 78 20.61 -10.00 -7.63
C ILE A 78 20.43 -8.47 -7.69
N ASP A 79 21.48 -7.70 -7.41
CA ASP A 79 21.44 -6.24 -7.47
C ASP A 79 21.13 -5.76 -8.90
N LYS A 80 21.64 -6.45 -9.93
CA LYS A 80 21.33 -6.17 -11.35
C LYS A 80 20.01 -6.75 -11.84
N ALA A 81 19.52 -7.83 -11.22
CA ALA A 81 18.27 -8.48 -11.63
C ALA A 81 17.04 -7.58 -11.47
N GLY A 82 17.12 -6.60 -10.57
CA GLY A 82 16.07 -5.58 -10.41
C GLY A 82 15.95 -4.59 -11.56
N ASP A 83 17.01 -4.42 -12.36
CA ASP A 83 17.09 -3.48 -13.49
C ASP A 83 16.83 -4.17 -14.84
N ILE A 84 16.79 -5.50 -14.86
CA ILE A 84 16.57 -6.28 -16.09
C ILE A 84 15.06 -6.46 -16.25
N GLU A 85 14.54 -6.08 -17.42
CA GLU A 85 13.14 -6.28 -17.77
C GLU A 85 12.68 -7.72 -17.51
N ARG A 86 11.51 -7.86 -16.90
CA ARG A 86 10.86 -9.12 -16.52
C ARG A 86 10.92 -10.13 -17.69
N GLY A 87 11.68 -11.20 -17.54
CA GLY A 87 11.74 -12.26 -18.53
C GLY A 87 13.09 -12.95 -18.71
N LEU A 88 14.17 -12.52 -18.10
CA LEU A 88 15.46 -13.16 -18.22
C LEU A 88 15.75 -14.09 -17.03
N ASN A 89 15.45 -15.37 -17.23
CA ASN A 89 15.96 -16.48 -16.42
C ASN A 89 17.48 -16.63 -16.62
N LEU A 90 18.26 -15.71 -16.06
CA LEU A 90 19.72 -15.68 -16.30
C LEU A 90 20.51 -16.62 -15.40
N ALA A 91 19.94 -17.05 -14.29
CA ALA A 91 20.49 -18.15 -13.50
C ALA A 91 19.34 -19.02 -13.02
N SER A 92 19.48 -20.32 -13.15
CA SER A 92 18.53 -21.30 -12.62
C SER A 92 18.29 -21.20 -11.11
N ASP A 93 19.04 -20.35 -10.40
CA ASP A 93 19.01 -20.24 -8.94
C ASP A 93 18.22 -19.03 -8.42
N PHE A 94 17.88 -18.05 -9.26
CA PHE A 94 17.02 -16.94 -8.91
C PHE A 94 15.94 -16.73 -9.96
N MET A 95 14.69 -16.77 -9.52
CA MET A 95 13.54 -16.54 -10.40
C MET A 95 12.56 -15.59 -9.71
N GLU A 96 12.04 -14.64 -10.48
CA GLU A 96 10.90 -13.81 -10.10
C GLU A 96 9.74 -14.11 -11.04
N VAL A 97 8.59 -14.40 -10.47
CA VAL A 97 7.36 -14.73 -11.18
C VAL A 97 6.28 -13.78 -10.74
N ASP A 98 5.67 -13.11 -11.69
CA ASP A 98 4.45 -12.34 -11.48
C ASP A 98 3.24 -13.28 -11.64
N ALA A 99 2.56 -13.59 -10.53
CA ALA A 99 1.40 -14.47 -10.53
C ALA A 99 0.20 -13.87 -11.28
N ALA A 100 0.13 -12.55 -11.46
CA ALA A 100 -0.91 -11.93 -12.28
C ALA A 100 -0.83 -12.37 -13.75
N SER A 101 0.38 -12.60 -14.26
CA SER A 101 0.62 -13.08 -15.63
C SER A 101 0.77 -14.60 -15.70
N ASN A 102 1.10 -15.28 -14.60
CA ASN A 102 1.49 -16.69 -14.55
C ASN A 102 0.78 -17.45 -13.40
N SER A 103 -0.55 -17.34 -13.32
CA SER A 103 -1.35 -17.88 -12.22
C SER A 103 -1.62 -19.40 -12.29
N GLY A 104 -1.37 -20.03 -13.44
CA GLY A 104 -1.83 -21.40 -13.75
C GLY A 104 -0.97 -22.51 -13.17
N VAL A 105 -1.57 -23.69 -13.00
CA VAL A 105 -0.94 -24.91 -12.45
C VAL A 105 0.23 -25.41 -13.28
N GLU A 106 0.19 -25.25 -14.61
CA GLU A 106 1.26 -25.70 -15.53
C GLU A 106 2.55 -24.91 -15.30
N HIS A 107 2.41 -23.58 -15.14
CA HIS A 107 3.55 -22.72 -14.80
C HIS A 107 4.16 -23.10 -13.44
N ALA A 108 3.31 -23.33 -12.42
CA ALA A 108 3.76 -23.79 -11.11
C ALA A 108 4.53 -25.12 -11.19
N ARG A 109 4.07 -26.10 -11.99
CA ARG A 109 4.78 -27.37 -12.20
C ARG A 109 6.15 -27.18 -12.87
N ASN A 110 6.22 -26.36 -13.92
CA ASN A 110 7.47 -26.06 -14.61
C ASN A 110 8.51 -25.43 -13.65
N LEU A 111 8.05 -24.56 -12.74
CA LEU A 111 8.91 -24.01 -11.68
C LEU A 111 9.39 -25.10 -10.73
N MET A 112 8.54 -26.07 -10.37
CA MET A 112 8.93 -27.17 -9.48
C MET A 112 9.97 -28.08 -10.11
N ASP A 113 9.91 -28.34 -11.40
CA ASP A 113 10.92 -29.15 -12.11
C ASP A 113 12.31 -28.49 -12.03
N VAL A 114 12.37 -27.17 -12.13
CA VAL A 114 13.61 -26.42 -11.91
C VAL A 114 14.05 -26.49 -10.45
N MET A 115 13.14 -26.37 -9.49
CA MET A 115 13.43 -26.37 -8.05
C MET A 115 13.93 -27.71 -7.52
N ASN A 116 13.62 -28.82 -8.17
CA ASN A 116 14.06 -30.16 -7.78
C ASN A 116 15.52 -30.44 -8.12
N SER A 117 16.18 -29.63 -8.94
CA SER A 117 17.61 -29.75 -9.22
C SER A 117 18.43 -28.97 -8.16
N PRO A 118 19.66 -29.40 -7.84
CA PRO A 118 20.51 -28.68 -6.89
C PRO A 118 20.87 -27.28 -7.42
N PRO A 119 21.11 -26.29 -6.52
CA PRO A 119 21.59 -24.98 -6.94
C PRO A 119 22.97 -25.09 -7.62
N SER A 120 23.30 -24.11 -8.46
CA SER A 120 24.61 -24.04 -9.12
C SER A 120 25.74 -23.78 -8.11
N ALA A 121 26.98 -24.00 -8.54
CA ALA A 121 28.16 -23.69 -7.73
C ALA A 121 28.30 -22.19 -7.38
N MET A 122 27.54 -21.33 -8.03
CA MET A 122 27.56 -19.86 -7.84
C MET A 122 26.62 -19.40 -6.73
N SER A 123 25.81 -20.28 -6.14
CA SER A 123 24.79 -19.93 -5.14
C SER A 123 24.68 -20.98 -4.03
N LYS A 124 24.45 -20.54 -2.80
CA LYS A 124 24.16 -21.45 -1.69
C LYS A 124 22.76 -22.05 -1.76
N ARG A 125 21.81 -21.32 -2.34
CA ARG A 125 20.38 -21.68 -2.35
C ARG A 125 19.74 -21.18 -3.64
N ARG A 126 18.66 -21.83 -4.01
CA ARG A 126 17.77 -21.39 -5.08
C ARG A 126 16.60 -20.63 -4.50
N ILE A 127 16.26 -19.48 -5.07
CA ILE A 127 15.20 -18.60 -4.58
C ILE A 127 14.18 -18.37 -5.68
N ILE A 128 12.90 -18.54 -5.33
CA ILE A 128 11.78 -18.07 -6.17
C ILE A 128 11.01 -16.99 -5.40
N ILE A 129 10.89 -15.83 -6.01
CA ILE A 129 9.96 -14.76 -5.60
C ILE A 129 8.70 -14.90 -6.45
N ILE A 130 7.54 -15.01 -5.80
CA ILE A 130 6.23 -15.05 -6.45
C ILE A 130 5.52 -13.78 -6.02
N ASP A 131 5.51 -12.78 -6.91
CA ASP A 131 4.83 -11.50 -6.67
C ASP A 131 3.34 -11.63 -7.01
N GLU A 132 2.50 -10.83 -6.36
CA GLU A 132 1.03 -10.87 -6.43
C GLU A 132 0.46 -12.29 -6.22
N ALA A 133 1.02 -13.02 -5.24
CA ALA A 133 0.74 -14.44 -5.01
C ALA A 133 -0.75 -14.77 -4.81
N HIS A 134 -1.57 -13.82 -4.35
CA HIS A 134 -3.02 -13.99 -4.22
C HIS A 134 -3.73 -14.23 -5.57
N GLN A 135 -3.07 -13.96 -6.70
CA GLN A 135 -3.59 -14.23 -8.05
C GLN A 135 -3.39 -15.69 -8.50
N LEU A 136 -2.63 -16.51 -7.74
CA LEU A 136 -2.46 -17.92 -8.06
C LEU A 136 -3.78 -18.67 -7.97
N THR A 137 -4.03 -19.56 -8.95
CA THR A 137 -5.18 -20.46 -8.89
C THR A 137 -5.05 -21.46 -7.74
N LYS A 138 -6.18 -22.01 -7.28
CA LYS A 138 -6.20 -22.98 -6.21
C LYS A 138 -5.33 -24.21 -6.55
N GLU A 139 -5.40 -24.67 -7.79
CA GLU A 139 -4.63 -25.80 -8.31
C GLU A 139 -3.13 -25.50 -8.35
N ALA A 140 -2.75 -24.24 -8.61
CA ALA A 140 -1.34 -23.82 -8.54
C ALA A 140 -0.84 -23.82 -7.09
N TRP A 141 -1.64 -23.39 -6.12
CA TRP A 141 -1.30 -23.48 -4.69
C TRP A 141 -1.05 -24.92 -4.24
N ASP A 142 -1.83 -25.89 -4.73
CA ASP A 142 -1.65 -27.31 -4.39
C ASP A 142 -0.27 -27.84 -4.81
N VAL A 143 0.31 -27.31 -5.88
CA VAL A 143 1.68 -27.65 -6.31
C VAL A 143 2.73 -27.22 -5.28
N TYR A 144 2.53 -26.08 -4.62
CA TYR A 144 3.47 -25.53 -3.61
C TYR A 144 3.34 -26.17 -2.21
N LEU A 145 2.29 -26.94 -1.92
CA LEU A 145 2.06 -27.55 -0.60
C LEU A 145 3.24 -28.44 -0.16
N LYS A 146 3.59 -29.45 -0.96
CA LYS A 146 4.67 -30.39 -0.63
C LYS A 146 6.05 -29.73 -0.56
N PRO A 147 6.44 -28.86 -1.52
CA PRO A 147 7.72 -28.17 -1.49
C PRO A 147 7.92 -27.28 -0.26
N THR A 148 6.86 -26.62 0.23
CA THR A 148 6.94 -25.76 1.42
C THR A 148 7.08 -26.54 2.74
N GLU A 149 6.71 -27.83 2.78
CA GLU A 149 6.86 -28.71 3.94
C GLU A 149 8.21 -29.45 3.99
N ALA A 150 8.90 -29.55 2.87
CA ALA A 150 10.11 -30.34 2.79
C ALA A 150 11.20 -29.81 3.75
N LYS A 151 11.96 -30.72 4.35
CA LYS A 151 13.02 -30.36 5.32
C LYS A 151 14.29 -29.82 4.66
N ASP A 152 14.43 -30.02 3.37
CA ASP A 152 15.55 -29.50 2.59
C ASP A 152 15.39 -27.97 2.40
N THR A 153 16.43 -27.20 2.70
CA THR A 153 16.46 -25.73 2.60
C THR A 153 17.27 -25.22 1.41
N THR A 154 17.57 -26.07 0.44
CA THR A 154 18.31 -25.67 -0.77
C THR A 154 17.49 -24.76 -1.68
N SER A 155 16.16 -24.91 -1.63
CA SER A 155 15.20 -24.11 -2.40
C SER A 155 14.25 -23.38 -1.47
N ILE A 156 14.11 -22.06 -1.63
CA ILE A 156 13.29 -21.19 -0.77
C ILE A 156 12.30 -20.40 -1.61
N PHE A 157 11.06 -20.31 -1.11
CA PHE A 157 9.96 -19.57 -1.73
C PHE A 157 9.68 -18.29 -0.96
N ILE A 158 9.51 -17.18 -1.67
CA ILE A 158 9.10 -15.89 -1.11
C ILE A 158 7.83 -15.46 -1.83
N PHE A 159 6.68 -15.67 -1.20
CA PHE A 159 5.40 -15.21 -1.70
C PHE A 159 5.17 -13.77 -1.25
N VAL A 160 4.86 -12.90 -2.18
CA VAL A 160 4.54 -11.49 -1.91
C VAL A 160 3.10 -11.24 -2.28
N SER A 161 2.34 -10.65 -1.36
CA SER A 161 0.90 -10.39 -1.58
C SER A 161 0.46 -9.08 -0.94
N ASN A 162 -0.51 -8.42 -1.54
CA ASN A 162 -1.16 -7.24 -0.98
C ASN A 162 -2.40 -7.60 -0.14
N GLN A 163 -2.91 -8.82 -0.27
CA GLN A 163 -4.08 -9.34 0.45
C GLN A 163 -3.88 -10.81 0.80
N VAL A 164 -4.62 -11.28 1.80
CA VAL A 164 -4.55 -12.68 2.30
C VAL A 164 -5.64 -13.53 1.65
N GLU A 165 -6.71 -12.90 1.25
CA GLU A 165 -7.82 -13.49 0.53
C GLU A 165 -7.30 -14.17 -0.75
N GLY A 166 -7.75 -15.39 -1.00
CA GLY A 166 -7.26 -16.21 -2.12
C GLY A 166 -6.07 -17.11 -1.80
N ILE A 167 -5.36 -16.91 -0.66
CA ILE A 167 -4.29 -17.81 -0.23
C ILE A 167 -4.88 -18.91 0.69
N PRO A 168 -4.76 -20.19 0.34
CA PRO A 168 -5.32 -21.29 1.15
C PRO A 168 -4.73 -21.31 2.56
N PRO A 169 -5.54 -21.51 3.62
CA PRO A 169 -5.07 -21.61 5.01
C PRO A 169 -4.02 -22.71 5.21
N SER A 170 -4.10 -23.79 4.42
CA SER A 170 -3.13 -24.87 4.40
C SER A 170 -1.72 -24.42 3.99
N ILE A 171 -1.60 -23.44 3.11
CA ILE A 171 -0.33 -22.82 2.71
C ILE A 171 0.13 -21.83 3.79
N ILE A 172 -0.77 -20.94 4.26
CA ILE A 172 -0.43 -19.92 5.27
C ILE A 172 0.20 -20.57 6.51
N SER A 173 -0.34 -21.72 6.97
CA SER A 173 0.19 -22.43 8.15
C SER A 173 1.62 -22.97 7.98
N ARG A 174 2.13 -23.07 6.76
CA ARG A 174 3.46 -23.59 6.41
C ARG A 174 4.48 -22.49 6.13
N LEU A 175 4.01 -21.28 5.90
CA LEU A 175 4.84 -20.13 5.57
C LEU A 175 5.17 -19.33 6.83
N THR A 176 6.32 -18.67 6.81
CA THR A 176 6.66 -17.67 7.84
C THR A 176 6.08 -16.32 7.42
N PRO A 177 5.03 -15.82 8.10
CA PRO A 177 4.39 -14.57 7.73
C PRO A 177 5.23 -13.37 8.18
N LEU A 178 5.39 -12.40 7.30
CA LEU A 178 5.96 -11.08 7.57
C LEU A 178 4.96 -10.01 7.14
N TYR A 179 4.61 -9.16 8.09
CA TYR A 179 3.64 -8.10 7.89
C TYR A 179 4.36 -6.79 7.63
N PHE A 180 3.95 -6.13 6.55
CA PHE A 180 4.42 -4.83 6.12
C PHE A 180 3.29 -3.82 6.27
N GLU A 181 3.59 -2.68 6.86
CA GLU A 181 2.61 -1.65 7.15
C GLU A 181 2.89 -0.38 6.34
N ARG A 182 1.93 0.53 6.30
CA ARG A 182 2.17 1.87 5.76
C ARG A 182 3.23 2.55 6.60
N VAL A 183 4.17 3.20 5.94
CA VAL A 183 5.30 3.87 6.60
C VAL A 183 4.85 5.20 7.17
N HIS A 184 5.27 5.51 8.40
CA HIS A 184 4.98 6.81 9.01
C HIS A 184 5.49 7.97 8.14
N THR A 185 4.71 9.04 8.05
CA THR A 185 5.00 10.19 7.17
C THR A 185 6.38 10.79 7.41
N ASP A 186 6.84 10.89 8.68
CA ASP A 186 8.16 11.43 8.99
C ASP A 186 9.31 10.55 8.48
N LEU A 187 9.12 9.24 8.46
CA LEU A 187 10.11 8.31 7.90
C LEU A 187 10.15 8.42 6.37
N VAL A 188 8.99 8.57 5.72
CA VAL A 188 8.94 8.84 4.28
C VAL A 188 9.60 10.18 3.98
N PHE A 189 9.31 11.23 4.75
CA PHE A 189 9.95 12.54 4.61
C PHE A 189 11.47 12.43 4.73
N GLY A 190 12.00 11.74 5.76
CA GLY A 190 13.43 11.51 5.93
C GLY A 190 14.07 10.79 4.75
N LEU A 191 13.37 9.78 4.18
CA LEU A 191 13.82 9.09 2.97
C LEU A 191 13.90 10.08 1.77
N LEU A 192 12.87 10.90 1.55
CA LEU A 192 12.84 11.88 0.45
C LEU A 192 13.96 12.91 0.57
N VAL A 193 14.24 13.39 1.79
CA VAL A 193 15.39 14.29 2.07
C VAL A 193 16.71 13.61 1.71
N ASN A 194 16.91 12.38 2.14
CA ASN A 194 18.13 11.63 1.83
C ASN A 194 18.30 11.44 0.31
N LEU A 195 17.23 11.06 -0.41
CA LEU A 195 17.26 10.91 -1.86
C LEU A 195 17.53 12.23 -2.58
N ALA A 196 16.92 13.32 -2.14
CA ALA A 196 17.15 14.65 -2.71
C ALA A 196 18.62 15.09 -2.53
N ASN A 197 19.19 14.88 -1.35
CA ASN A 197 20.59 15.20 -1.05
C ASN A 197 21.56 14.33 -1.88
N GLN A 198 21.34 13.02 -1.96
CA GLN A 198 22.16 12.10 -2.76
C GLN A 198 22.19 12.46 -4.25
N ASN A 199 21.12 13.06 -4.75
CA ASN A 199 20.99 13.48 -6.14
C ASN A 199 21.25 14.98 -6.37
N ASN A 200 21.73 15.71 -5.35
CA ASN A 200 22.02 17.14 -5.39
C ASN A 200 20.85 18.00 -5.89
N LEU A 201 19.62 17.63 -5.49
CA LEU A 201 18.41 18.37 -5.87
C LEU A 201 18.26 19.63 -5.02
N GLN A 202 17.78 20.71 -5.63
CA GLN A 202 17.35 21.90 -4.91
C GLN A 202 15.92 21.75 -4.46
N TYR A 203 15.64 21.89 -3.16
CA TYR A 203 14.31 21.67 -2.60
C TYR A 203 14.00 22.57 -1.39
N GLU A 204 12.72 22.85 -1.20
CA GLU A 204 12.16 23.36 0.04
C GLU A 204 11.76 22.19 0.94
N HIS A 205 12.11 22.24 2.23
CA HIS A 205 11.75 21.17 3.19
C HIS A 205 10.24 20.93 3.24
N GLU A 206 9.44 22.01 3.19
CA GLU A 206 7.99 21.94 3.21
C GLU A 206 7.44 21.25 1.95
N ALA A 207 8.07 21.45 0.80
CA ALA A 207 7.68 20.77 -0.44
C ALA A 207 7.84 19.24 -0.32
N LEU A 208 8.97 18.75 0.24
CA LEU A 208 9.17 17.33 0.48
C LEU A 208 8.20 16.79 1.54
N ARG A 209 7.84 17.58 2.55
CA ARG A 209 6.85 17.21 3.54
C ARG A 209 5.46 17.04 2.90
N HIS A 210 5.07 17.92 1.97
CA HIS A 210 3.84 17.76 1.20
C HIS A 210 3.83 16.46 0.39
N ILE A 211 4.92 16.10 -0.29
CA ILE A 211 5.04 14.83 -1.00
C ILE A 211 4.88 13.65 -0.02
N ALA A 212 5.54 13.70 1.13
CA ALA A 212 5.49 12.64 2.13
C ALA A 212 4.07 12.44 2.70
N VAL A 213 3.37 13.53 3.03
CA VAL A 213 1.97 13.48 3.50
C VAL A 213 1.07 12.87 2.43
N LYS A 214 1.20 13.37 1.18
CA LYS A 214 0.36 12.92 0.07
C LYS A 214 0.58 11.44 -0.26
N SER A 215 1.78 10.90 -0.01
CA SER A 215 2.08 9.47 -0.23
C SER A 215 1.29 8.53 0.70
N LYS A 216 0.67 9.04 1.77
CA LYS A 216 -0.12 8.26 2.73
C LYS A 216 0.63 7.01 3.24
N GLY A 217 1.95 7.12 3.38
CA GLY A 217 2.82 6.02 3.83
C GLY A 217 3.20 5.00 2.76
N ILE A 218 2.87 5.26 1.48
CA ILE A 218 3.28 4.44 0.33
C ILE A 218 4.61 4.98 -0.19
N VAL A 219 5.70 4.29 0.15
CA VAL A 219 7.07 4.72 -0.18
C VAL A 219 7.27 4.87 -1.69
N ARG A 220 6.75 3.92 -2.48
CA ARG A 220 6.84 3.95 -3.96
C ARG A 220 6.26 5.25 -4.52
N ASP A 221 5.12 5.70 -4.02
CA ASP A 221 4.46 6.91 -4.50
C ASP A 221 5.26 8.16 -4.12
N GLY A 222 5.76 8.23 -2.87
CA GLY A 222 6.62 9.31 -2.44
C GLY A 222 7.87 9.47 -3.33
N VAL A 223 8.56 8.37 -3.61
CA VAL A 223 9.76 8.37 -4.48
C VAL A 223 9.40 8.72 -5.93
N LYS A 224 8.30 8.16 -6.46
CA LYS A 224 7.79 8.47 -7.80
C LYS A 224 7.50 9.96 -7.96
N TRP A 225 6.79 10.56 -7.00
CA TRP A 225 6.43 11.97 -7.06
C TRP A 225 7.64 12.89 -6.88
N LEU A 226 8.58 12.51 -6.01
CA LEU A 226 9.87 13.22 -5.93
C LEU A 226 10.56 13.28 -7.31
N GLY A 227 10.64 12.12 -7.99
CA GLY A 227 11.25 12.06 -9.32
C GLY A 227 10.50 12.88 -10.37
N MET A 228 9.17 12.85 -10.34
CA MET A 228 8.32 13.62 -11.25
C MET A 228 8.51 15.13 -11.05
N VAL A 229 8.43 15.62 -9.81
CA VAL A 229 8.59 17.05 -9.50
C VAL A 229 10.03 17.51 -9.81
N ALA A 230 11.03 16.71 -9.46
CA ALA A 230 12.44 17.02 -9.76
C ALA A 230 12.73 17.14 -11.27
N SER A 231 11.99 16.43 -12.12
CA SER A 231 12.11 16.55 -13.57
C SER A 231 11.52 17.86 -14.13
N MET A 232 10.67 18.54 -13.35
CA MET A 232 10.03 19.80 -13.75
C MET A 232 10.85 21.04 -13.31
N GLY A 233 11.76 20.90 -12.32
CA GLY A 233 12.60 21.99 -11.84
C GLY A 233 12.95 21.88 -10.35
N ASN A 234 13.25 23.01 -9.71
CA ASN A 234 13.50 23.07 -8.28
C ASN A 234 12.23 22.70 -7.51
N ILE A 235 12.37 21.86 -6.49
CA ILE A 235 11.26 21.30 -5.73
C ILE A 235 10.75 22.37 -4.75
N THR A 236 9.80 23.19 -5.19
CA THR A 236 9.12 24.21 -4.38
C THR A 236 7.72 23.75 -4.00
N VAL A 237 7.15 24.35 -2.95
CA VAL A 237 5.79 24.05 -2.50
C VAL A 237 4.76 24.32 -3.60
N SER A 238 4.91 25.42 -4.36
CA SER A 238 4.03 25.74 -5.48
C SER A 238 4.09 24.66 -6.55
N LEU A 239 5.30 24.27 -6.99
CA LEU A 239 5.49 23.25 -8.01
C LEU A 239 4.91 21.89 -7.58
N VAL A 240 5.07 21.49 -6.31
CA VAL A 240 4.50 20.26 -5.77
C VAL A 240 2.96 20.30 -5.81
N LYS A 241 2.34 21.42 -5.42
CA LYS A 241 0.88 21.59 -5.48
C LYS A 241 0.37 21.54 -6.91
N ASP A 242 1.07 22.16 -7.84
CA ASP A 242 0.68 22.16 -9.27
C ASP A 242 0.87 20.78 -9.92
N ALA A 243 1.98 20.09 -9.59
CA ALA A 243 2.32 18.79 -10.18
C ALA A 243 1.50 17.64 -9.60
N LEU A 244 1.18 17.71 -8.30
CA LEU A 244 0.42 16.70 -7.60
C LEU A 244 -1.01 17.19 -7.37
N ASN A 245 -1.78 17.32 -8.44
CA ASN A 245 -3.20 17.70 -8.37
C ASN A 245 -3.90 17.01 -7.21
N ASP A 246 -4.80 17.73 -6.57
CA ASP A 246 -5.61 17.18 -5.50
C ASP A 246 -6.39 15.95 -6.00
N THR A 247 -6.31 14.87 -5.26
CA THR A 247 -7.16 13.71 -5.52
C THR A 247 -8.61 14.05 -5.17
N LEU A 248 -9.55 13.28 -5.69
CA LEU A 248 -10.96 13.44 -5.30
C LEU A 248 -11.14 13.40 -3.78
N GLU A 249 -10.42 12.52 -3.09
CA GLU A 249 -10.46 12.43 -1.62
C GLU A 249 -9.91 13.71 -0.96
N ASP A 250 -8.82 14.29 -1.51
CA ASP A 250 -8.25 15.54 -0.99
C ASP A 250 -9.23 16.71 -1.16
N LEU A 251 -9.91 16.82 -2.30
CA LEU A 251 -10.94 17.84 -2.55
C LEU A 251 -12.14 17.68 -1.61
N CYS A 252 -12.59 16.44 -1.39
CA CYS A 252 -13.67 16.15 -0.44
C CYS A 252 -13.26 16.44 1.01
N VAL A 253 -12.01 16.18 1.41
CA VAL A 253 -11.49 16.55 2.74
C VAL A 253 -11.47 18.06 2.90
N LYS A 254 -11.00 18.83 1.91
CA LYS A 254 -11.04 20.30 1.93
C LYS A 254 -12.47 20.85 2.02
N CYS A 255 -13.42 20.21 1.35
CA CYS A 255 -14.84 20.55 1.48
C CYS A 255 -15.29 20.39 2.95
N TYR A 256 -14.96 19.29 3.61
CA TYR A 256 -15.28 19.09 5.02
C TYR A 256 -14.56 20.05 5.96
N GLU A 257 -13.28 20.37 5.71
CA GLU A 257 -12.55 21.40 6.47
C GLU A 257 -13.25 22.75 6.37
N SER A 258 -13.70 23.15 5.18
CA SER A 258 -14.48 24.38 4.98
C SER A 258 -15.84 24.33 5.68
N ILE A 259 -16.51 23.18 5.73
CA ILE A 259 -17.74 22.98 6.52
C ILE A 259 -17.47 23.13 8.03
N ILE A 260 -16.34 22.61 8.52
CA ILE A 260 -15.93 22.73 9.92
C ILE A 260 -15.69 24.21 10.30
N GLU A 261 -15.09 24.98 9.39
CA GLU A 261 -14.78 26.41 9.55
C GLU A 261 -15.98 27.34 9.26
N ASP A 262 -17.16 26.77 8.94
CA ASP A 262 -18.39 27.48 8.59
C ASP A 262 -18.28 28.34 7.32
N ASN A 263 -17.32 27.99 6.44
CA ASN A 263 -17.08 28.66 5.18
C ASN A 263 -17.80 27.95 4.02
N GLN A 264 -19.06 28.33 3.81
CA GLN A 264 -19.94 27.73 2.80
C GLN A 264 -19.42 27.94 1.36
N VAL A 265 -18.82 29.11 1.10
CA VAL A 265 -18.34 29.48 -0.23
C VAL A 265 -17.21 28.56 -0.68
N ASP A 266 -16.22 28.33 0.21
CA ASP A 266 -15.10 27.43 -0.11
C ASP A 266 -15.55 25.97 -0.12
N ALA A 267 -16.49 25.55 0.71
CA ALA A 267 -17.04 24.20 0.67
C ALA A 267 -17.66 23.86 -0.68
N VAL A 268 -18.49 24.76 -1.22
CA VAL A 268 -19.10 24.62 -2.57
C VAL A 268 -18.01 24.64 -3.67
N LYS A 269 -17.03 25.53 -3.58
CA LYS A 269 -15.92 25.62 -4.52
C LYS A 269 -15.16 24.28 -4.67
N TRP A 270 -14.81 23.62 -3.55
CA TRP A 270 -14.08 22.37 -3.59
C TRP A 270 -14.89 21.23 -4.17
N VAL A 271 -16.19 21.19 -3.91
CA VAL A 271 -17.09 20.18 -4.47
C VAL A 271 -17.32 20.41 -5.97
N ASP A 272 -17.44 21.64 -6.42
CA ASP A 272 -17.54 21.98 -7.84
C ASP A 272 -16.26 21.62 -8.61
N GLU A 273 -15.09 21.87 -7.99
CA GLU A 273 -13.79 21.46 -8.56
C GLU A 273 -13.70 19.94 -8.69
N ALA A 274 -14.16 19.20 -7.68
CA ALA A 274 -14.26 17.74 -7.75
C ALA A 274 -15.21 17.31 -8.89
N GLY A 275 -16.37 17.95 -9.02
CA GLY A 275 -17.38 17.64 -10.05
C GLY A 275 -16.93 17.91 -11.49
N ARG A 276 -15.93 18.79 -11.71
CA ARG A 276 -15.35 19.01 -13.05
C ARG A 276 -14.52 17.82 -13.55
N ASN A 277 -13.91 17.07 -12.63
CA ASN A 277 -12.97 16.00 -12.95
C ASN A 277 -13.54 14.60 -12.74
N TYR A 278 -14.62 14.48 -11.97
CA TYR A 278 -15.22 13.20 -11.56
C TYR A 278 -16.74 13.24 -11.71
N SER A 279 -17.37 12.07 -11.87
CA SER A 279 -18.83 12.00 -11.89
C SER A 279 -19.43 12.41 -10.54
N THR A 280 -20.58 13.06 -10.59
CA THR A 280 -21.32 13.52 -9.39
C THR A 280 -21.54 12.39 -8.39
N SER A 281 -21.95 11.20 -8.85
CA SER A 281 -22.16 10.03 -8.00
C SER A 281 -20.87 9.63 -7.29
N LYS A 282 -19.71 9.67 -7.97
CA LYS A 282 -18.42 9.32 -7.37
C LYS A 282 -17.98 10.34 -6.32
N VAL A 283 -18.25 11.62 -6.52
CA VAL A 283 -17.96 12.66 -5.52
C VAL A 283 -18.78 12.43 -4.26
N ILE A 284 -20.08 12.16 -4.41
CA ILE A 284 -20.99 11.91 -3.28
C ILE A 284 -20.57 10.63 -2.51
N GLU A 285 -20.20 9.56 -3.22
CA GLU A 285 -19.70 8.32 -2.64
C GLU A 285 -18.45 8.55 -1.78
N VAL A 286 -17.49 9.34 -2.28
CA VAL A 286 -16.26 9.65 -1.54
C VAL A 286 -16.55 10.55 -0.34
N LEU A 287 -17.41 11.57 -0.46
CA LEU A 287 -17.87 12.37 0.67
C LEU A 287 -18.49 11.48 1.76
N PHE A 288 -19.38 10.57 1.37
CA PHE A 288 -19.97 9.63 2.32
C PHE A 288 -18.93 8.72 2.96
N SER A 289 -18.00 8.17 2.20
CA SER A 289 -16.93 7.29 2.70
C SER A 289 -16.03 7.98 3.74
N ILE A 290 -15.73 9.27 3.55
CA ILE A 290 -14.99 10.09 4.52
C ILE A 290 -15.81 10.26 5.80
N TYR A 291 -17.08 10.60 5.67
CA TYR A 291 -17.99 10.77 6.79
C TYR A 291 -18.20 9.46 7.58
N ALA A 292 -18.38 8.34 6.91
CA ALA A 292 -18.61 7.03 7.53
C ALA A 292 -17.43 6.57 8.42
N ARG A 293 -16.21 7.07 8.19
CA ARG A 293 -15.04 6.79 9.03
C ARG A 293 -14.98 7.65 10.32
N THR A 294 -15.83 8.67 10.45
CA THR A 294 -15.77 9.61 11.58
C THR A 294 -16.06 9.01 12.96
N PRO A 295 -16.93 8.00 13.13
CA PRO A 295 -17.24 7.42 14.45
C PRO A 295 -16.04 6.78 15.16
N TRP A 296 -15.04 6.31 14.39
CA TRP A 296 -13.85 5.62 14.90
C TRP A 296 -12.58 6.48 14.83
N ALA A 297 -12.74 7.79 14.56
CA ALA A 297 -11.60 8.67 14.35
C ALA A 297 -10.91 9.04 15.68
N GLU A 298 -9.57 9.07 15.63
CA GLU A 298 -8.76 9.53 16.77
C GLU A 298 -8.98 11.03 17.05
N PRO A 299 -8.94 11.45 18.32
CA PRO A 299 -9.06 12.86 18.70
C PRO A 299 -8.03 13.75 17.96
N GLY A 300 -8.50 14.90 17.45
CA GLY A 300 -7.66 15.87 16.74
C GLY A 300 -7.54 15.65 15.23
N THR A 301 -7.96 14.50 14.68
CA THR A 301 -8.00 14.26 13.24
C THR A 301 -9.12 15.05 12.55
N VAL A 302 -9.02 15.25 11.22
CA VAL A 302 -10.10 15.88 10.42
C VAL A 302 -11.42 15.11 10.58
N HIS A 303 -11.38 13.79 10.54
CA HIS A 303 -12.55 12.93 10.74
C HIS A 303 -13.21 13.17 12.11
N HIS A 304 -12.42 13.30 13.18
CA HIS A 304 -12.96 13.63 14.51
C HIS A 304 -13.62 15.02 14.52
N LYS A 305 -13.02 16.03 13.90
CA LYS A 305 -13.60 17.36 13.76
C LYS A 305 -14.92 17.34 12.98
N ILE A 306 -14.98 16.57 11.87
CA ILE A 306 -16.22 16.35 11.11
C ILE A 306 -17.31 15.79 12.02
N SER A 307 -17.01 14.79 12.85
CA SER A 307 -17.97 14.18 13.75
C SER A 307 -18.51 15.15 14.81
N LEU A 308 -17.72 16.13 15.23
CA LEU A 308 -18.16 17.18 16.16
C LEU A 308 -19.04 18.23 15.48
N ARG A 309 -18.75 18.55 14.22
CA ARG A 309 -19.49 19.56 13.44
C ARG A 309 -20.82 19.02 12.89
N LEU A 310 -20.87 17.73 12.55
CA LEU A 310 -22.06 17.05 12.03
C LEU A 310 -22.53 15.97 13.03
N PRO A 311 -23.05 16.36 14.21
CA PRO A 311 -23.35 15.41 15.29
C PRO A 311 -24.62 14.59 15.04
N ASN A 312 -25.51 15.05 14.17
CA ASN A 312 -26.78 14.37 13.88
C ASN A 312 -26.59 13.32 12.78
N VAL A 313 -26.07 12.15 13.19
CA VAL A 313 -25.78 11.02 12.29
C VAL A 313 -26.98 10.66 11.41
N ALA A 314 -28.18 10.55 11.99
CA ALA A 314 -29.37 10.14 11.23
C ALA A 314 -29.76 11.16 10.14
N ALA A 315 -29.59 12.46 10.40
CA ALA A 315 -29.88 13.50 9.43
C ALA A 315 -28.85 13.50 8.30
N VAL A 316 -27.56 13.32 8.61
CA VAL A 316 -26.47 13.25 7.61
C VAL A 316 -26.60 12.00 6.76
N ASP A 317 -26.87 10.84 7.37
CA ASP A 317 -27.10 9.59 6.65
C ASP A 317 -28.32 9.71 5.70
N ALA A 318 -29.40 10.36 6.13
CA ALA A 318 -30.55 10.59 5.28
C ALA A 318 -30.22 11.44 4.04
N VAL A 319 -29.34 12.45 4.17
CA VAL A 319 -28.85 13.23 3.03
C VAL A 319 -28.11 12.31 2.05
N PHE A 320 -27.16 11.52 2.52
CA PHE A 320 -26.39 10.64 1.63
C PHE A 320 -27.26 9.56 0.99
N ILE A 321 -28.15 8.90 1.74
CA ILE A 321 -29.08 7.90 1.20
C ILE A 321 -29.93 8.51 0.09
N LYS A 322 -30.49 9.71 0.31
CA LYS A 322 -31.29 10.43 -0.70
C LYS A 322 -30.52 10.63 -2.00
N TRP A 323 -29.27 11.09 -1.91
CA TRP A 323 -28.48 11.45 -3.08
C TRP A 323 -27.84 10.22 -3.76
N LEU A 324 -27.40 9.20 -3.02
CA LEU A 324 -26.85 7.97 -3.57
C LEU A 324 -27.91 7.07 -4.24
N SER A 325 -29.14 7.10 -3.76
CA SER A 325 -30.24 6.34 -4.36
C SER A 325 -30.82 6.99 -5.65
N ASN A 326 -30.38 8.20 -5.98
CA ASN A 326 -30.87 8.89 -7.17
C ASN A 326 -29.98 8.57 -8.39
N THR A 327 -30.51 7.83 -9.35
CA THR A 327 -29.80 7.45 -10.59
C THR A 327 -29.66 8.61 -11.60
N ASN A 328 -30.49 9.67 -11.48
CA ASN A 328 -30.48 10.85 -12.36
C ASN A 328 -30.13 12.09 -11.55
N LEU A 329 -28.85 12.27 -11.28
CA LEU A 329 -28.36 13.42 -10.53
C LEU A 329 -28.34 14.68 -11.42
N PRO A 330 -28.92 15.81 -10.97
CA PRO A 330 -28.84 17.06 -11.71
C PRO A 330 -27.41 17.63 -11.73
N ALA A 331 -27.12 18.52 -12.68
CA ALA A 331 -25.79 19.11 -12.82
C ALA A 331 -25.33 19.92 -11.58
N ASP A 332 -26.30 20.48 -10.83
CA ASP A 332 -26.10 21.25 -9.61
C ASP A 332 -26.29 20.42 -8.33
N ALA A 333 -26.24 19.09 -8.41
CA ALA A 333 -26.44 18.22 -7.27
C ALA A 333 -25.39 18.43 -6.18
N LEU A 334 -24.12 18.63 -6.55
CA LEU A 334 -23.02 18.72 -5.58
C LEU A 334 -23.14 19.93 -4.64
N PRO A 335 -23.41 21.17 -5.10
CA PRO A 335 -23.70 22.29 -4.21
C PRO A 335 -24.89 22.05 -3.29
N LEU A 336 -25.95 21.37 -3.79
CA LEU A 336 -27.13 21.04 -2.98
C LEU A 336 -26.81 20.02 -1.89
N VAL A 337 -25.96 19.01 -2.17
CA VAL A 337 -25.50 18.06 -1.14
C VAL A 337 -24.77 18.79 -0.01
N VAL A 338 -23.86 19.71 -0.35
CA VAL A 338 -23.13 20.52 0.66
C VAL A 338 -24.11 21.39 1.47
N TYR A 339 -25.05 22.03 0.81
CA TYR A 339 -26.07 22.84 1.48
C TYR A 339 -26.94 22.00 2.44
N GLU A 340 -27.38 20.81 2.04
CA GLU A 340 -28.15 19.91 2.90
C GLU A 340 -27.32 19.40 4.08
N LEU A 341 -26.02 19.09 3.87
CA LEU A 341 -25.10 18.69 4.94
C LEU A 341 -24.91 19.81 5.98
N LEU A 342 -24.75 21.04 5.56
CA LEU A 342 -24.65 22.20 6.45
C LEU A 342 -25.93 22.40 7.27
N ASN A 343 -27.09 22.24 6.66
CA ASN A 343 -28.38 22.39 7.35
C ASN A 343 -28.71 21.20 8.27
N SER A 344 -28.18 20.01 8.00
CA SER A 344 -28.34 18.85 8.88
C SER A 344 -27.70 19.04 10.27
N SER A 345 -26.72 19.94 10.36
CA SER A 345 -26.07 20.32 11.63
C SER A 345 -26.92 21.26 12.49
N ALA A 346 -27.90 21.96 11.92
CA ALA A 346 -28.71 22.96 12.59
C ALA A 346 -29.97 22.40 13.28
N ALA A 347 -30.27 21.10 13.16
CA ALA A 347 -31.43 20.50 13.86
C ALA A 347 -31.17 20.37 15.36
N PRO A 348 -32.18 20.62 16.24
CA PRO A 348 -32.00 20.59 17.68
C PRO A 348 -31.58 19.21 18.17
N VAL A 349 -30.46 19.17 18.88
CA VAL A 349 -29.89 17.98 19.51
C VAL A 349 -30.87 17.43 20.55
N GLY A 350 -31.65 16.42 20.16
CA GLY A 350 -32.14 15.44 21.11
C GLY A 350 -30.93 14.61 21.54
N VAL A 351 -30.61 14.65 22.84
CA VAL A 351 -29.46 13.96 23.44
C VAL A 351 -29.56 12.46 23.17
N GLY A 352 -29.04 12.03 22.02
CA GLY A 352 -28.72 10.63 21.73
C GLY A 352 -27.25 10.42 22.04
N THR A 353 -26.97 9.87 23.20
CA THR A 353 -25.62 9.42 23.59
C THR A 353 -25.14 8.41 22.53
N ARG A 354 -23.99 8.73 21.91
CA ARG A 354 -23.29 7.75 21.03
C ARG A 354 -23.04 6.48 21.81
N PRO A 355 -23.25 5.29 21.23
CA PRO A 355 -22.99 4.05 21.92
C PRO A 355 -21.49 3.94 22.26
N SER A 356 -21.21 3.71 23.54
CA SER A 356 -19.91 3.25 24.01
C SER A 356 -19.60 1.91 23.34
N LYS A 357 -18.31 1.61 23.11
CA LYS A 357 -17.76 0.35 22.55
C LYS A 357 -18.29 -0.89 23.29
N LYS A 358 -19.55 -1.25 23.12
CA LYS A 358 -20.09 -2.57 23.46
C LYS A 358 -21.34 -2.83 22.60
N SER A 359 -21.14 -3.78 21.69
CA SER A 359 -22.15 -4.66 21.08
C SER A 359 -23.57 -4.09 20.91
N ASP A 360 -23.87 -3.56 19.72
CA ASP A 360 -25.13 -3.90 19.06
C ASP A 360 -24.98 -3.71 17.54
N ASN A 361 -25.18 -4.81 16.82
CA ASN A 361 -25.05 -4.97 15.37
C ASN A 361 -26.20 -4.28 14.62
N SER A 362 -26.14 -2.97 14.42
CA SER A 362 -27.09 -2.29 13.53
C SER A 362 -26.49 -1.11 12.76
N LEU A 363 -25.18 -0.99 12.75
CA LEU A 363 -24.47 -0.07 11.86
C LEU A 363 -23.93 -0.88 10.68
N ILE A 364 -24.22 -0.41 9.47
CA ILE A 364 -23.69 -0.98 8.22
C ILE A 364 -22.17 -0.95 8.32
N GLU A 365 -21.53 -2.12 8.35
CA GLU A 365 -20.07 -2.22 8.25
C GLU A 365 -19.61 -1.80 6.86
N PRO A 366 -18.37 -1.29 6.69
CA PRO A 366 -17.84 -0.89 5.39
C PRO A 366 -17.92 -2.00 4.33
N GLU A 367 -17.94 -3.27 4.75
CA GLU A 367 -18.08 -4.44 3.86
C GLU A 367 -19.53 -4.69 3.37
N ASP A 368 -20.53 -4.18 4.07
CA ASP A 368 -21.93 -4.29 3.64
C ASP A 368 -22.33 -3.19 2.65
N PHE A 369 -21.51 -2.13 2.54
CA PHE A 369 -21.72 -1.05 1.59
C PHE A 369 -21.55 -1.51 0.13
N ASP A 370 -20.55 -2.36 -0.14
CA ASP A 370 -20.34 -2.96 -1.46
C ASP A 370 -21.53 -3.86 -1.90
N LYS A 371 -22.20 -4.48 -0.95
CA LYS A 371 -23.43 -5.27 -1.23
C LYS A 371 -24.63 -4.37 -1.50
N PHE A 372 -24.68 -3.21 -0.89
CA PHE A 372 -25.77 -2.25 -1.09
C PHE A 372 -25.68 -1.53 -2.44
N LEU A 373 -24.47 -1.29 -2.96
CA LEU A 373 -24.25 -0.66 -4.27
C LEU A 373 -24.36 -1.64 -5.44
N ASN A 374 -24.22 -2.94 -5.22
CA ASN A 374 -24.25 -3.98 -6.27
C ASN A 374 -25.53 -4.83 -6.27
N GLY A 375 -26.52 -4.54 -5.46
CA GLY A 375 -27.86 -5.12 -5.44
C GLY A 375 -28.87 -4.18 -6.10
#